data_bcf29b3121e0a74e275553beeb384bf6
#
_entry.id   bcf29b3121e0a74e275553beeb384bf6
#
_cell.length_a   1.000
_cell.length_b   1.000
_cell.length_c   1.000
_cell.angle_alpha   90.00
_cell.angle_beta   90.00
_cell.angle_gamma   90.00
#
_symmetry.space_group_name_H-M   'P 1'
#
loop_
_entity.id
_entity.type
_entity.pdbx_description
1 polymer ?
#
loop_
_entity_poly.entity_id
_entity_poly.type
_entity_poly.pdbx_seq_one_letter_code
_entity_poly.pdbx_strand_id
1 'polypeptide(L)'
;MNREKRCDPRRCIEYEIPGGWRVLAGKTDADNDFVSLKVAKPRDWWFHVRGIPGSHVLLLAEHDQEPDREALKRAAAIAAYHSKARTGGLVPVSCTRAQYVTKARGTKAGSVQIRKEIVLKVHPPAPEQMMEMRVAANQQFDESP
;
A
#
# COMPACT_ATOMS: atom_id res chain seq x y z
N MET A 1 1.59 19.11 -14.81
CA MET A 1 1.72 18.78 -13.42
C MET A 1 2.67 17.62 -13.21
N ASN A 2 3.58 17.78 -12.29
CA ASN A 2 4.55 16.73 -12.05
C ASN A 2 3.97 15.63 -11.19
N ARG A 3 4.16 14.44 -11.66
CA ARG A 3 3.80 13.26 -10.90
C ARG A 3 5.09 12.64 -10.41
N GLU A 4 5.30 12.75 -9.13
CA GLU A 4 6.51 12.21 -8.53
C GLU A 4 6.50 10.70 -8.61
N LYS A 5 7.58 10.12 -9.12
CA LYS A 5 7.68 8.66 -9.23
C LYS A 5 8.34 8.11 -7.99
N ARG A 6 7.56 7.50 -7.14
CA ARG A 6 8.07 7.01 -5.86
C ARG A 6 8.32 5.51 -5.85
N CYS A 7 7.76 4.77 -6.80
CA CYS A 7 7.87 3.33 -6.78
C CYS A 7 8.79 2.84 -7.89
N ASP A 8 9.83 2.11 -7.48
CA ASP A 8 10.68 1.34 -8.39
C ASP A 8 9.94 0.05 -8.71
N PRO A 9 9.60 -0.22 -9.98
CA PRO A 9 8.82 -1.42 -10.33
C PRO A 9 9.52 -2.73 -9.96
N ARG A 10 10.81 -2.70 -9.67
CA ARG A 10 11.50 -3.89 -9.19
C ARG A 10 11.20 -4.17 -7.72
N ARG A 11 10.71 -3.18 -6.97
CA ARG A 11 10.52 -3.28 -5.54
C ARG A 11 9.07 -3.18 -5.11
N CYS A 12 8.21 -2.59 -5.92
CA CYS A 12 6.79 -2.46 -5.57
C CYS A 12 5.92 -2.48 -6.80
N ILE A 13 4.65 -2.79 -6.57
CA ILE A 13 3.63 -2.80 -7.61
C ILE A 13 2.76 -1.57 -7.41
N GLU A 14 2.50 -0.87 -8.48
CA GLU A 14 1.68 0.34 -8.43
C GLU A 14 0.30 0.07 -8.99
N TYR A 15 -0.71 0.62 -8.31
CA TYR A 15 -2.11 0.59 -8.73
C TYR A 15 -2.65 2.00 -8.75
N GLU A 16 -3.66 2.21 -9.58
CA GLU A 16 -4.45 3.43 -9.55
C GLU A 16 -5.89 3.04 -9.27
N ILE A 17 -6.49 3.66 -8.24
CA ILE A 17 -7.85 3.37 -7.83
C ILE A 17 -8.75 4.57 -8.19
N PRO A 18 -10.08 4.40 -8.19
CA PRO A 18 -10.99 5.49 -8.52
C PRO A 18 -10.70 6.74 -7.70
N GLY A 19 -10.75 7.89 -8.36
CA GLY A 19 -10.34 9.15 -7.77
C GLY A 19 -8.92 9.55 -8.15
N GLY A 20 -8.21 8.67 -8.87
CA GLY A 20 -6.85 8.96 -9.32
C GLY A 20 -5.80 8.72 -8.26
N TRP A 21 -6.15 8.05 -7.16
CA TRP A 21 -5.20 7.78 -6.08
C TRP A 21 -4.23 6.68 -6.50
N ARG A 22 -2.95 6.89 -6.19
CA ARG A 22 -1.91 5.89 -6.44
C ARG A 22 -1.70 5.06 -5.18
N VAL A 23 -1.58 3.74 -5.38
CA VAL A 23 -1.40 2.78 -4.31
C VAL A 23 -0.19 1.92 -4.64
N LEU A 24 0.71 1.73 -3.66
CA LEU A 24 1.94 0.95 -3.84
C LEU A 24 1.91 -0.26 -2.91
N ALA A 25 2.32 -1.41 -3.43
CA ALA A 25 2.42 -2.65 -2.63
C ALA A 25 3.84 -3.22 -2.75
N GLY A 26 4.48 -3.49 -1.61
CA GLY A 26 5.82 -4.08 -1.60
C GLY A 26 5.80 -5.53 -2.07
N LYS A 27 6.91 -6.00 -2.64
CA LYS A 27 7.00 -7.35 -3.23
C LYS A 27 7.60 -8.39 -2.27
N THR A 28 8.58 -7.99 -1.48
CA THR A 28 9.27 -8.87 -0.54
C THR A 28 9.30 -8.21 0.82
N ASP A 29 9.78 -8.93 1.84
CA ASP A 29 9.90 -8.32 3.16
C ASP A 29 10.83 -7.11 3.14
N ALA A 30 11.94 -7.18 2.41
CA ALA A 30 12.84 -6.04 2.27
C ALA A 30 12.16 -4.90 1.54
N ASP A 31 11.36 -5.20 0.52
CA ASP A 31 10.62 -4.18 -0.21
C ASP A 31 9.54 -3.56 0.65
N ASN A 32 8.93 -4.34 1.55
CA ASN A 32 7.96 -3.80 2.50
C ASN A 32 8.60 -2.75 3.40
N ASP A 33 9.81 -3.02 3.90
CA ASP A 33 10.56 -2.00 4.66
C ASP A 33 10.85 -0.79 3.79
N PHE A 34 11.26 -1.00 2.56
CA PHE A 34 11.56 0.08 1.64
C PHE A 34 10.33 0.97 1.42
N VAL A 35 9.20 0.37 1.14
CA VAL A 35 7.94 1.10 0.92
C VAL A 35 7.56 1.88 2.18
N SER A 36 7.62 1.23 3.33
CA SER A 36 7.11 1.82 4.57
C SER A 36 8.03 2.88 5.16
N LEU A 37 9.33 2.75 4.95
CA LEU A 37 10.31 3.56 5.68
C LEU A 37 11.08 4.52 4.78
N LYS A 38 11.20 4.24 3.49
CA LYS A 38 11.97 5.08 2.57
C LYS A 38 11.09 5.81 1.57
N VAL A 39 10.08 5.13 1.03
CA VAL A 39 9.18 5.72 0.03
C VAL A 39 8.10 6.56 0.70
N ALA A 40 7.57 6.07 1.80
CA ALA A 40 6.43 6.70 2.46
C ALA A 40 6.77 8.10 2.95
N LYS A 41 5.82 9.01 2.76
CA LYS A 41 5.86 10.35 3.35
C LYS A 41 4.89 10.38 4.52
N PRO A 42 5.08 11.30 5.49
CA PRO A 42 4.31 11.25 6.74
C PRO A 42 2.80 11.18 6.58
N ARG A 43 2.24 11.85 5.59
CA ARG A 43 0.80 11.92 5.41
C ARG A 43 0.23 10.82 4.53
N ASP A 44 1.06 9.95 3.95
CA ASP A 44 0.57 8.78 3.24
C ASP A 44 -0.19 7.88 4.19
N TRP A 45 -1.13 7.11 3.65
CA TRP A 45 -1.83 6.09 4.42
C TRP A 45 -1.15 4.75 4.22
N TRP A 46 -1.00 4.00 5.31
CA TRP A 46 -0.30 2.71 5.34
C TRP A 46 -1.28 1.60 5.73
N PHE A 47 -1.17 0.45 5.08
CA PHE A 47 -2.09 -0.67 5.26
C PHE A 47 -1.33 -1.98 5.35
N HIS A 48 -1.84 -2.87 6.19
CA HIS A 48 -1.34 -4.25 6.28
C HIS A 48 -2.43 -5.11 6.90
N VAL A 49 -2.60 -6.33 6.36
CA VAL A 49 -3.55 -7.28 6.93
C VAL A 49 -3.12 -7.64 8.34
N ARG A 50 -4.09 -7.66 9.27
CA ARG A 50 -3.80 -7.93 10.66
C ARG A 50 -3.48 -9.40 10.87
N GLY A 51 -2.38 -9.67 11.59
CA GLY A 51 -2.10 -10.97 12.16
C GLY A 51 -1.55 -12.01 11.21
N ILE A 52 -1.40 -11.72 9.92
CA ILE A 52 -0.82 -12.66 8.97
C ILE A 52 0.12 -11.95 8.02
N PRO A 53 1.04 -12.69 7.38
CA PRO A 53 1.97 -12.08 6.44
C PRO A 53 1.27 -11.50 5.21
N GLY A 54 1.81 -10.41 4.70
CA GLY A 54 1.31 -9.77 3.50
C GLY A 54 2.14 -8.54 3.17
N SER A 55 1.84 -7.92 2.04
CA SER A 55 2.53 -6.72 1.61
C SER A 55 2.16 -5.52 2.46
N HIS A 56 3.14 -4.64 2.68
CA HIS A 56 2.86 -3.30 3.16
C HIS A 56 2.37 -2.49 1.98
N VAL A 57 1.31 -1.73 2.17
CA VAL A 57 0.65 -0.99 1.10
C VAL A 57 0.54 0.47 1.50
N LEU A 58 0.80 1.37 0.55
CA LEU A 58 0.66 2.80 0.74
C LEU A 58 -0.40 3.35 -0.20
N LEU A 59 -1.23 4.26 0.31
CA LEU A 59 -2.01 5.16 -0.52
C LEU A 59 -1.34 6.52 -0.44
N LEU A 60 -0.88 7.02 -1.59
CA LEU A 60 -0.03 8.20 -1.61
C LEU A 60 -0.86 9.47 -1.44
N ALA A 61 -0.45 10.31 -0.48
CA ALA A 61 -1.11 11.59 -0.21
C ALA A 61 -0.51 12.65 -1.14
N GLU A 62 -0.93 12.62 -2.41
CA GLU A 62 -0.37 13.50 -3.43
C GLU A 62 -1.25 14.71 -3.72
N HIS A 63 -2.43 14.76 -3.13
CA HIS A 63 -3.39 15.83 -3.35
C HIS A 63 -3.64 16.57 -2.06
N ASP A 64 -4.16 17.79 -2.17
CA ASP A 64 -4.55 18.56 -0.99
C ASP A 64 -5.74 17.93 -0.28
N GLN A 65 -6.55 17.16 -1.00
CA GLN A 65 -7.71 16.52 -0.43
C GLN A 65 -7.34 15.20 0.22
N GLU A 66 -8.05 14.85 1.26
CA GLU A 66 -7.91 13.54 1.89
C GLU A 66 -8.71 12.50 1.12
N PRO A 67 -8.23 11.27 1.06
CA PRO A 67 -9.02 10.19 0.47
C PRO A 67 -10.26 9.96 1.34
N ASP A 68 -11.38 9.68 0.67
CA ASP A 68 -12.60 9.34 1.40
C ASP A 68 -12.52 7.89 1.89
N ARG A 69 -13.57 7.49 2.64
CA ARG A 69 -13.59 6.14 3.21
C ARG A 69 -13.54 5.06 2.13
N GLU A 70 -14.17 5.32 1.00
CA GLU A 70 -14.18 4.33 -0.09
C GLU A 70 -12.76 4.13 -0.65
N ALA A 71 -12.01 5.21 -0.83
CA ALA A 71 -10.63 5.11 -1.30
C ALA A 71 -9.77 4.33 -0.30
N LEU A 72 -9.94 4.60 1.00
CA LEU A 72 -9.21 3.85 2.02
C LEU A 72 -9.56 2.37 1.97
N LYS A 73 -10.83 2.04 1.80
CA LYS A 73 -11.25 0.64 1.72
C LYS A 73 -10.69 -0.05 0.49
N ARG A 74 -10.59 0.65 -0.63
CA ARG A 74 -10.02 0.06 -1.84
C ARG A 74 -8.54 -0.22 -1.67
N ALA A 75 -7.80 0.69 -1.02
CA ALA A 75 -6.39 0.44 -0.73
C ALA A 75 -6.24 -0.73 0.25
N ALA A 76 -7.11 -0.80 1.25
CA ALA A 76 -7.11 -1.91 2.20
C ALA A 76 -7.40 -3.24 1.49
N ALA A 77 -8.32 -3.24 0.51
CA ALA A 77 -8.64 -4.43 -0.25
C ALA A 77 -7.43 -4.91 -1.06
N ILE A 78 -6.64 -3.98 -1.59
CA ILE A 78 -5.39 -4.32 -2.29
C ILE A 78 -4.43 -5.00 -1.32
N ALA A 79 -4.32 -4.50 -0.09
CA ALA A 79 -3.48 -5.15 0.92
C ALA A 79 -3.98 -6.56 1.22
N ALA A 80 -5.30 -6.75 1.30
CA ALA A 80 -5.87 -8.07 1.52
C ALA A 80 -5.53 -9.03 0.36
N TYR A 81 -5.57 -8.53 -0.86
CA TYR A 81 -5.21 -9.35 -2.03
C TYR A 81 -3.74 -9.80 -1.96
N HIS A 82 -2.86 -8.92 -1.49
CA HIS A 82 -1.42 -9.21 -1.39
C HIS A 82 -1.06 -9.85 -0.05
N SER A 83 -1.94 -10.71 0.46
CA SER A 83 -1.71 -11.39 1.73
C SER A 83 -2.12 -12.84 1.60
N LYS A 84 -1.86 -13.59 2.64
CA LYS A 84 -2.28 -15.00 2.70
C LYS A 84 -3.79 -15.14 2.89
N ALA A 85 -4.51 -14.04 3.11
CA ALA A 85 -5.96 -14.04 3.21
C ALA A 85 -6.68 -13.74 1.90
N ARG A 86 -5.96 -13.78 0.77
CA ARG A 86 -6.53 -13.32 -0.51
C ARG A 86 -7.78 -14.07 -0.93
N THR A 87 -7.93 -15.33 -0.50
CA THR A 87 -9.12 -16.11 -0.82
C THR A 87 -10.13 -16.16 0.34
N GLY A 88 -9.86 -15.40 1.39
CA GLY A 88 -10.78 -15.34 2.53
C GLY A 88 -11.96 -14.44 2.23
N GLY A 89 -12.90 -14.41 3.17
CA GLY A 89 -14.04 -13.53 3.03
C GLY A 89 -13.69 -12.11 3.46
N LEU A 90 -14.27 -11.69 4.58
CA LEU A 90 -14.01 -10.36 5.12
C LEU A 90 -12.69 -10.37 5.88
N VAL A 91 -11.76 -9.51 5.47
CA VAL A 91 -10.40 -9.50 6.00
C VAL A 91 -10.15 -8.20 6.77
N PRO A 92 -9.68 -8.29 8.04
CA PRO A 92 -9.34 -7.07 8.79
C PRO A 92 -7.97 -6.55 8.36
N VAL A 93 -7.93 -5.26 8.04
CA VAL A 93 -6.72 -4.60 7.57
C VAL A 93 -6.42 -3.43 8.49
N SER A 94 -5.20 -3.38 9.04
CA SER A 94 -4.74 -2.24 9.83
C SER A 94 -4.44 -1.09 8.89
N CYS A 95 -4.87 0.11 9.29
CA CYS A 95 -4.70 1.33 8.51
C CYS A 95 -4.24 2.45 9.44
N THR A 96 -3.16 3.13 9.07
CA THR A 96 -2.68 4.27 9.84
C THR A 96 -1.89 5.21 8.94
N ARG A 97 -1.56 6.40 9.42
CA ARG A 97 -0.68 7.29 8.67
C ARG A 97 0.75 6.74 8.72
N ALA A 98 1.48 6.91 7.61
CA ALA A 98 2.85 6.43 7.53
C ALA A 98 3.73 7.02 8.63
N GLN A 99 3.44 8.23 9.10
CA GLN A 99 4.22 8.84 10.17
C GLN A 99 4.16 8.05 11.47
N TYR A 100 3.19 7.17 11.63
CA TYR A 100 3.04 6.34 12.83
C TYR A 100 3.61 4.94 12.66
N VAL A 101 4.31 4.69 11.56
CA VAL A 101 4.97 3.41 11.30
C VAL A 101 6.45 3.56 11.63
N THR A 102 6.95 2.73 12.53
CA THR A 102 8.35 2.78 12.94
C THR A 102 8.94 1.39 12.93
N LYS A 103 10.28 1.32 12.90
CA LYS A 103 10.98 0.05 12.91
C LYS A 103 11.95 0.05 14.07
N ALA A 104 11.81 -0.91 14.96
CA ALA A 104 12.73 -1.08 16.06
C ALA A 104 14.05 -1.63 15.52
N ARG A 105 15.15 -1.15 16.09
CA ARG A 105 16.48 -1.59 15.72
C ARG A 105 16.59 -3.10 15.93
N GLY A 106 17.20 -3.79 14.95
CA GLY A 106 17.48 -5.22 15.08
C GLY A 106 16.31 -6.13 14.76
N THR A 107 15.16 -5.59 14.35
CA THR A 107 14.06 -6.45 13.96
C THR A 107 14.23 -6.90 12.51
N LYS A 108 13.62 -8.04 12.19
CA LYS A 108 13.78 -8.63 10.86
C LYS A 108 13.09 -7.79 9.80
N ALA A 109 13.48 -8.00 8.55
CA ALA A 109 12.89 -7.33 7.40
C ALA A 109 11.37 -7.57 7.38
N GLY A 110 10.61 -6.52 7.08
CA GLY A 110 9.15 -6.57 7.02
C GLY A 110 8.45 -6.38 8.35
N SER A 111 9.20 -6.30 9.45
CA SER A 111 8.62 -6.16 10.78
C SER A 111 8.63 -4.68 11.17
N VAL A 112 7.46 -4.13 11.49
CA VAL A 112 7.35 -2.72 11.90
C VAL A 112 6.38 -2.63 13.07
N GLN A 113 6.42 -1.48 13.74
CA GLN A 113 5.48 -1.14 14.81
C GLN A 113 4.62 -0.01 14.32
N ILE A 114 3.32 -0.04 14.67
CA ILE A 114 2.41 1.00 14.24
C ILE A 114 1.66 1.55 15.44
N ARG A 115 1.22 2.82 15.32
CA ARG A 115 0.39 3.47 16.33
C ARG A 115 -0.81 4.08 15.65
N LYS A 116 -1.85 4.37 16.42
CA LYS A 116 -3.06 5.06 15.99
C LYS A 116 -3.75 4.34 14.83
N GLU A 117 -3.72 3.00 14.86
CA GLU A 117 -4.34 2.23 13.79
C GLU A 117 -5.85 2.25 13.90
N ILE A 118 -6.49 2.25 12.74
CA ILE A 118 -7.89 1.87 12.61
C ILE A 118 -7.94 0.56 11.84
N VAL A 119 -9.02 -0.18 11.96
CA VAL A 119 -9.17 -1.46 11.28
C VAL A 119 -10.31 -1.35 10.28
N LEU A 120 -10.00 -1.67 9.03
CA LEU A 120 -10.98 -1.72 7.96
C LEU A 120 -11.21 -3.17 7.60
N LYS A 121 -12.47 -3.61 7.55
CA LYS A 121 -12.80 -4.97 7.15
C LYS A 121 -13.25 -4.91 5.69
N VAL A 122 -12.54 -5.65 4.85
CA VAL A 122 -12.73 -5.57 3.40
C VAL A 122 -12.68 -6.94 2.79
N HIS A 123 -13.27 -7.08 1.60
CA HIS A 123 -13.14 -8.27 0.79
C HIS A 123 -11.98 -8.07 -0.19
N PRO A 124 -11.09 -9.06 -0.37
CA PRO A 124 -10.07 -8.93 -1.41
C PRO A 124 -10.73 -8.79 -2.77
N PRO A 125 -10.19 -7.94 -3.65
CA PRO A 125 -10.74 -7.81 -5.00
C PRO A 125 -10.51 -9.08 -5.79
N ALA A 126 -11.32 -9.30 -6.83
CA ALA A 126 -11.08 -10.37 -7.77
C ALA A 126 -9.82 -10.08 -8.59
N PRO A 127 -9.14 -11.14 -9.11
CA PRO A 127 -7.94 -10.91 -9.93
C PRO A 127 -8.17 -9.97 -11.10
N GLU A 128 -9.34 -10.02 -11.72
CA GLU A 128 -9.66 -9.14 -12.85
C GLU A 128 -9.68 -7.67 -12.42
N GLN A 129 -10.20 -7.40 -11.23
CA GLN A 129 -10.23 -6.03 -10.70
C GLN A 129 -8.82 -5.54 -10.41
N MET A 130 -7.96 -6.42 -9.90
CA MET A 130 -6.57 -6.06 -9.65
C MET A 130 -5.86 -5.70 -10.95
N MET A 131 -6.11 -6.48 -12.01
CA MET A 131 -5.50 -6.21 -13.31
C MET A 131 -5.94 -4.87 -13.88
N GLU A 132 -7.20 -4.52 -13.69
CA GLU A 132 -7.72 -3.24 -14.19
C GLU A 132 -7.08 -2.05 -13.49
N MET A 133 -6.72 -2.20 -12.22
CA MET A 133 -6.12 -1.12 -11.46
C MET A 133 -4.61 -1.03 -11.64
N ARG A 134 -3.98 -2.07 -12.16
CA ARG A 134 -2.53 -2.17 -12.23
C ARG A 134 -1.94 -1.17 -13.22
N VAL A 135 -0.95 -0.41 -12.77
CA VAL A 135 -0.20 0.50 -13.63
C VAL A 135 0.92 -0.29 -14.29
N ALA A 136 1.07 -0.16 -15.61
CA ALA A 136 2.13 -0.87 -16.32
C ALA A 136 3.51 -0.39 -15.84
N ALA A 137 4.49 -1.32 -15.83
CA ALA A 137 5.81 -1.00 -15.29
C ALA A 137 6.47 0.17 -16.00
N ASN A 138 6.25 0.31 -17.30
CA ASN A 138 6.83 1.42 -18.06
C ASN A 138 6.15 2.76 -17.77
N GLN A 139 4.94 2.74 -17.23
CA GLN A 139 4.26 3.95 -16.77
C GLN A 139 4.54 4.21 -15.31
N GLN A 140 4.81 3.13 -14.57
CA GLN A 140 5.05 3.19 -13.14
C GLN A 140 6.34 3.93 -12.83
N PHE A 141 7.37 3.71 -13.64
CA PHE A 141 8.68 4.33 -13.44
C PHE A 141 9.04 5.09 -14.70
N ASP A 142 8.93 6.41 -14.62
CA ASP A 142 9.15 7.29 -15.77
C ASP A 142 10.64 7.40 -16.07
N GLU A 143 11.03 6.97 -17.27
CA GLU A 143 12.41 7.06 -17.71
C GLU A 143 12.59 8.12 -18.79
N SER A 144 11.64 9.00 -18.95
CA SER A 144 11.74 10.06 -19.94
C SER A 144 12.95 10.92 -19.70
N PRO A 145 13.61 11.33 -20.77
CA PRO A 145 14.75 12.23 -20.64
C PRO A 145 14.36 13.56 -20.04
#